data_af70b0b3ed0be5a4cc4544c310a64276
#
_entry.id   af70b0b3ed0be5a4cc4544c310a64276
#
_cell.length_a   1.000
_cell.length_b   1.000
_cell.length_c   1.000
_cell.angle_alpha   90.00
_cell.angle_beta   90.00
_cell.angle_gamma   90.00
#
_symmetry.space_group_name_H-M   'P 1'
#
loop_
_entity.id
_entity.type
_entity.pdbx_description
1 polymer ?
#
loop_
_entity_poly.entity_id
_entity_poly.type
_entity_poly.pdbx_seq_one_letter_code
_entity_poly.pdbx_strand_id
1 'polypeptide(L)'
;MNTRLILFTCIAGLTLFFSGCSKNDDDHQGIIPLPPVENAFQEKYPDAKNPVFEIEGNYYVVDFNNEGSETTAWFTDQGVWMMEKIDISFAQLPAAVSTAFKQGFYSNWTVDDTYAINRLNMGIVYKIEAEQSNSEVDLYIHSMET
;
A
#
# COMPACT_ATOMS: atom_id res chain seq x y z
N MET A 1 -16.96 -31.16 70.49
CA MET A 1 -17.17 -32.56 70.10
C MET A 1 -17.35 -32.59 68.60
N ASN A 2 -16.46 -33.30 67.94
CA ASN A 2 -16.52 -33.79 66.57
C ASN A 2 -16.26 -32.77 65.43
N THR A 3 -15.14 -32.85 64.86
CA THR A 3 -14.55 -33.81 63.93
C THR A 3 -14.69 -33.33 62.46
N ARG A 4 -13.54 -32.86 61.95
CA ARG A 4 -12.91 -33.15 60.64
C ARG A 4 -13.79 -33.27 59.40
N LEU A 5 -13.50 -32.52 58.39
CA LEU A 5 -12.97 -33.14 57.18
C LEU A 5 -12.21 -32.09 56.31
N ILE A 6 -10.94 -32.33 56.12
CA ILE A 6 -10.09 -31.62 55.16
C ILE A 6 -10.41 -32.23 53.80
N LEU A 7 -10.89 -31.41 52.87
CA LEU A 7 -10.93 -31.82 51.44
C LEU A 7 -9.98 -30.89 50.67
N PHE A 8 -8.86 -31.43 50.32
CA PHE A 8 -7.97 -30.85 49.31
C PHE A 8 -8.65 -30.96 47.94
N THR A 9 -9.02 -29.84 47.39
CA THR A 9 -9.41 -29.80 45.98
C THR A 9 -8.31 -29.06 45.24
N CYS A 10 -7.56 -29.83 44.45
CA CYS A 10 -6.64 -29.32 43.47
C CYS A 10 -7.37 -28.42 42.48
N ILE A 11 -7.11 -27.12 42.56
CA ILE A 11 -7.49 -26.20 41.49
C ILE A 11 -6.41 -26.31 40.40
N ALA A 12 -6.74 -27.07 39.35
CA ALA A 12 -5.97 -27.07 38.12
C ALA A 12 -6.00 -25.65 37.56
N GLY A 13 -4.87 -24.97 37.60
CA GLY A 13 -4.68 -23.68 36.98
C GLY A 13 -4.81 -23.82 35.47
N LEU A 14 -5.92 -23.33 34.93
CA LEU A 14 -6.09 -23.12 33.49
C LEU A 14 -5.28 -21.89 33.11
N THR A 15 -4.03 -22.07 32.74
CA THR A 15 -3.23 -21.04 32.12
C THR A 15 -3.79 -20.77 30.75
N LEU A 16 -4.60 -19.73 30.62
CA LEU A 16 -4.96 -19.13 29.35
C LEU A 16 -3.68 -18.56 28.74
N PHE A 17 -3.10 -19.29 27.83
CA PHE A 17 -2.12 -18.73 26.89
C PHE A 17 -2.87 -17.72 26.03
N PHE A 18 -2.80 -16.45 26.40
CA PHE A 18 -2.99 -15.37 25.45
C PHE A 18 -1.85 -15.49 24.44
N SER A 19 -2.11 -16.19 23.35
CA SER A 19 -1.33 -15.97 22.13
C SER A 19 -1.56 -14.52 21.75
N GLY A 20 -0.71 -13.64 22.25
CA GLY A 20 -0.54 -12.34 21.66
C GLY A 20 -0.19 -12.60 20.20
N CYS A 21 -1.07 -12.24 19.27
CA CYS A 21 -0.64 -11.93 17.93
C CYS A 21 0.38 -10.80 18.08
N SER A 22 1.64 -11.19 18.14
CA SER A 22 2.72 -10.33 17.75
C SER A 22 2.36 -9.94 16.32
N LYS A 23 2.00 -8.67 16.09
CA LYS A 23 2.25 -8.07 14.80
C LYS A 23 3.74 -8.27 14.60
N ASN A 24 4.09 -9.22 13.77
CA ASN A 24 5.39 -9.20 13.14
C ASN A 24 5.39 -7.88 12.39
N ASP A 25 6.07 -6.89 12.92
CA ASP A 25 6.72 -5.91 12.08
C ASP A 25 7.67 -6.76 11.24
N ASP A 26 7.17 -7.22 10.09
CA ASP A 26 8.04 -7.74 9.05
C ASP A 26 8.96 -6.57 8.72
N ASP A 27 10.17 -6.62 9.28
CA ASP A 27 11.30 -5.89 8.75
C ASP A 27 11.37 -6.33 7.29
N HIS A 28 10.74 -5.57 6.40
CA HIS A 28 10.89 -5.71 4.96
C HIS A 28 12.34 -5.37 4.64
N GLN A 29 13.20 -6.35 4.88
CA GLN A 29 14.59 -6.30 4.48
C GLN A 29 14.57 -6.47 2.98
N GLY A 30 14.56 -5.33 2.26
CA GLY A 30 14.51 -5.29 0.82
C GLY A 30 15.59 -6.17 0.19
N ILE A 31 15.35 -6.63 -1.02
CA ILE A 31 16.32 -7.40 -1.79
C ILE A 31 17.36 -6.48 -2.43
N ILE A 32 18.49 -7.06 -2.84
CA ILE A 32 19.45 -6.39 -3.72
C ILE A 32 18.97 -6.57 -5.16
N PRO A 33 18.62 -5.49 -5.88
CA PRO A 33 18.13 -5.60 -7.25
C PRO A 33 19.25 -6.02 -8.22
N LEU A 34 18.87 -6.52 -9.40
CA LEU A 34 19.82 -6.72 -10.48
C LEU A 34 20.39 -5.38 -10.97
N PRO A 35 21.67 -5.34 -11.41
CA PRO A 35 22.29 -4.08 -11.87
C PRO A 35 21.51 -3.32 -12.94
N PRO A 36 20.85 -3.95 -13.94
CA PRO A 36 20.02 -3.23 -14.91
C PRO A 36 18.85 -2.50 -14.25
N VAL A 37 18.23 -3.11 -13.23
CA VAL A 37 17.09 -2.54 -12.50
C VAL A 37 17.56 -1.36 -11.64
N GLU A 38 18.63 -1.55 -10.89
CA GLU A 38 19.21 -0.50 -10.03
C GLU A 38 19.60 0.73 -10.85
N ASN A 39 20.31 0.53 -11.97
CA ASN A 39 20.72 1.61 -12.87
C ASN A 39 19.51 2.36 -13.45
N ALA A 40 18.50 1.64 -13.92
CA ALA A 40 17.29 2.23 -14.49
C ALA A 40 16.49 3.02 -13.44
N PHE A 41 16.45 2.51 -12.20
CA PHE A 41 15.83 3.21 -11.08
C PHE A 41 16.56 4.52 -10.75
N GLN A 42 17.88 4.46 -10.59
CA GLN A 42 18.70 5.64 -10.27
C GLN A 42 18.65 6.71 -11.39
N GLU A 43 18.61 6.27 -12.66
CA GLU A 43 18.49 7.19 -13.79
C GLU A 43 17.13 7.89 -13.82
N LYS A 44 16.05 7.14 -13.54
CA LYS A 44 14.68 7.68 -13.58
C LYS A 44 14.32 8.51 -12.36
N TYR A 45 14.82 8.13 -11.18
CA TYR A 45 14.50 8.76 -9.89
C TYR A 45 15.76 9.16 -9.11
N PRO A 46 16.54 10.14 -9.61
CA PRO A 46 17.83 10.50 -9.03
C PRO A 46 17.74 11.07 -7.61
N ASP A 47 16.57 11.62 -7.23
CA ASP A 47 16.32 12.21 -5.92
C ASP A 47 15.53 11.30 -4.97
N ALA A 48 15.32 10.02 -5.35
CA ALA A 48 14.61 9.03 -4.55
C ALA A 48 15.29 8.80 -3.19
N LYS A 49 14.47 8.70 -2.14
CA LYS A 49 14.92 8.45 -0.77
C LYS A 49 14.37 7.13 -0.26
N ASN A 50 15.21 6.42 0.51
CA ASN A 50 14.84 5.18 1.18
C ASN A 50 14.26 4.11 0.25
N PRO A 51 14.90 3.77 -0.87
CA PRO A 51 14.36 2.75 -1.77
C PRO A 51 14.42 1.37 -1.12
N VAL A 52 13.29 0.65 -1.19
CA VAL A 52 13.17 -0.74 -0.76
C VAL A 52 12.72 -1.55 -1.97
N PHE A 53 13.53 -2.53 -2.38
CA PHE A 53 13.24 -3.37 -3.53
C PHE A 53 12.65 -4.70 -3.11
N GLU A 54 11.65 -5.16 -3.86
CA GLU A 54 10.98 -6.46 -3.71
C GLU A 54 10.79 -7.12 -5.08
N ILE A 55 10.33 -8.38 -5.09
CA ILE A 55 9.93 -9.07 -6.32
C ILE A 55 8.44 -9.39 -6.22
N GLU A 56 7.65 -8.88 -7.16
CA GLU A 56 6.25 -9.22 -7.34
C GLU A 56 6.04 -9.88 -8.71
N GLY A 57 5.78 -11.18 -8.70
CA GLY A 57 5.62 -11.94 -9.94
C GLY A 57 6.87 -11.90 -10.80
N ASN A 58 6.80 -11.22 -11.94
CA ASN A 58 7.92 -11.08 -12.90
C ASN A 58 8.56 -9.67 -12.84
N TYR A 59 8.21 -8.86 -11.86
CA TYR A 59 8.70 -7.49 -11.77
C TYR A 59 9.54 -7.28 -10.52
N TYR A 60 10.52 -6.40 -10.64
CA TYR A 60 11.14 -5.74 -9.52
C TYR A 60 10.28 -4.53 -9.15
N VAL A 61 9.84 -4.49 -7.92
CA VAL A 61 9.05 -3.41 -7.37
C VAL A 61 9.92 -2.63 -6.39
N VAL A 62 9.84 -1.34 -6.43
CA VAL A 62 10.59 -0.49 -5.50
C VAL A 62 9.64 0.54 -4.89
N ASP A 63 9.61 0.56 -3.55
CA ASP A 63 8.93 1.57 -2.76
C ASP A 63 9.94 2.60 -2.31
N PHE A 64 9.63 3.88 -2.47
CA PHE A 64 10.54 4.97 -2.14
C PHE A 64 9.78 6.28 -1.94
N ASN A 65 10.42 7.27 -1.33
CA ASN A 65 9.88 8.62 -1.30
C ASN A 65 10.52 9.45 -2.42
N ASN A 66 9.70 10.03 -3.28
CA ASN A 66 10.10 10.92 -4.34
C ASN A 66 9.43 12.27 -4.17
N GLU A 67 10.22 13.34 -4.02
CA GLU A 67 9.73 14.72 -3.85
C GLU A 67 8.70 14.89 -2.71
N GLY A 68 8.73 14.03 -1.70
CA GLY A 68 7.83 14.08 -0.55
C GLY A 68 6.57 13.22 -0.69
N SER A 69 6.38 12.52 -1.83
CA SER A 69 5.31 11.56 -2.05
C SER A 69 5.81 10.13 -1.95
N GLU A 70 5.04 9.24 -1.33
CA GLU A 70 5.27 7.81 -1.40
C GLU A 70 5.02 7.34 -2.82
N THR A 71 5.96 6.58 -3.36
CA THR A 71 5.94 6.15 -4.76
C THR A 71 6.35 4.69 -4.84
N THR A 72 5.60 3.91 -5.60
CA THR A 72 5.94 2.54 -5.96
C THR A 72 6.20 2.49 -7.46
N ALA A 73 7.30 1.87 -7.89
CA ALA A 73 7.60 1.70 -9.32
C ALA A 73 7.92 0.23 -9.66
N TRP A 74 7.53 -0.18 -10.85
CA TRP A 74 7.69 -1.55 -11.38
C TRP A 74 8.64 -1.56 -12.55
N PHE A 75 9.61 -2.47 -12.51
CA PHE A 75 10.60 -2.68 -13.55
C PHE A 75 10.66 -4.15 -13.96
N THR A 76 10.95 -4.42 -15.22
CA THR A 76 11.33 -5.77 -15.62
C THR A 76 12.74 -6.11 -15.12
N ASP A 77 13.14 -7.37 -15.18
CA ASP A 77 14.50 -7.83 -14.85
C ASP A 77 15.60 -7.23 -15.78
N GLN A 78 15.20 -6.69 -16.93
CA GLN A 78 16.06 -5.97 -17.86
C GLN A 78 16.16 -4.46 -17.55
N GLY A 79 15.51 -3.98 -16.48
CA GLY A 79 15.48 -2.57 -16.12
C GLY A 79 14.49 -1.72 -16.95
N VAL A 80 13.54 -2.34 -17.66
CA VAL A 80 12.50 -1.57 -18.34
C VAL A 80 11.46 -1.12 -17.35
N TRP A 81 11.30 0.20 -17.19
CA TRP A 81 10.23 0.77 -16.39
C TRP A 81 8.85 0.46 -17.02
N MET A 82 7.93 -0.02 -16.20
CA MET A 82 6.61 -0.43 -16.65
C MET A 82 5.50 0.49 -16.15
N MET A 83 5.57 0.89 -14.89
CA MET A 83 4.61 1.80 -14.28
C MET A 83 5.13 2.37 -12.96
N GLU A 84 4.45 3.42 -12.50
CA GLU A 84 4.58 3.96 -11.16
C GLU A 84 3.20 4.28 -10.58
N LYS A 85 3.09 4.14 -9.27
CA LYS A 85 1.96 4.59 -8.46
C LYS A 85 2.48 5.64 -7.48
N ILE A 86 1.90 6.82 -7.50
CA ILE A 86 2.29 7.95 -6.65
C ILE A 86 1.13 8.28 -5.74
N ASP A 87 1.37 8.33 -4.44
CA ASP A 87 0.39 8.79 -3.47
C ASP A 87 0.23 10.30 -3.58
N ILE A 88 -0.99 10.73 -3.81
CA ILE A 88 -1.33 12.14 -3.94
C ILE A 88 -2.54 12.47 -3.06
N SER A 89 -2.64 13.71 -2.61
CA SER A 89 -3.86 14.15 -1.94
C SER A 89 -5.01 14.36 -2.94
N PHE A 90 -6.25 14.24 -2.49
CA PHE A 90 -7.42 14.55 -3.30
C PHE A 90 -7.38 15.95 -3.93
N ALA A 91 -6.74 16.91 -3.27
CA ALA A 91 -6.58 18.28 -3.77
C ALA A 91 -5.60 18.38 -4.97
N GLN A 92 -4.71 17.41 -5.15
CA GLN A 92 -3.77 17.35 -6.26
C GLN A 92 -4.36 16.67 -7.51
N LEU A 93 -5.56 16.07 -7.41
CA LEU A 93 -6.24 15.51 -8.56
C LEU A 93 -6.54 16.61 -9.61
N PRO A 94 -6.43 16.31 -10.91
CA PRO A 94 -6.92 17.20 -11.97
C PRO A 94 -8.38 17.58 -11.74
N ALA A 95 -8.75 18.81 -12.09
CA ALA A 95 -10.09 19.32 -11.90
C ALA A 95 -11.17 18.44 -12.55
N ALA A 96 -10.88 17.87 -13.72
CA ALA A 96 -11.80 16.95 -14.40
C ALA A 96 -12.06 15.67 -13.59
N VAL A 97 -11.00 15.09 -12.99
CA VAL A 97 -11.08 13.86 -12.18
C VAL A 97 -11.85 14.13 -10.88
N SER A 98 -11.46 15.17 -10.14
CA SER A 98 -12.15 15.54 -8.89
C SER A 98 -13.61 15.93 -9.10
N THR A 99 -13.93 16.57 -10.24
CA THR A 99 -15.32 16.89 -10.62
C THR A 99 -16.11 15.64 -10.95
N ALA A 100 -15.53 14.69 -11.71
CA ALA A 100 -16.17 13.43 -12.03
C ALA A 100 -16.52 12.63 -10.77
N PHE A 101 -15.62 12.57 -9.78
CA PHE A 101 -15.90 11.96 -8.49
C PHE A 101 -17.06 12.67 -7.76
N LYS A 102 -16.99 14.00 -7.62
CA LYS A 102 -18.00 14.80 -6.89
C LYS A 102 -19.38 14.76 -7.52
N GLN A 103 -19.49 14.49 -8.80
CA GLN A 103 -20.75 14.36 -9.54
C GLN A 103 -21.17 12.90 -9.74
N GLY A 104 -20.33 11.95 -9.37
CA GLY A 104 -20.56 10.52 -9.52
C GLY A 104 -21.43 9.91 -8.42
N PHE A 105 -21.73 8.63 -8.57
CA PHE A 105 -22.53 7.85 -7.63
C PHE A 105 -21.93 7.81 -6.21
N TYR A 106 -20.60 7.84 -6.11
CA TYR A 106 -19.86 7.75 -4.86
C TYR A 106 -19.50 9.09 -4.23
N SER A 107 -20.13 10.19 -4.68
CA SER A 107 -19.83 11.56 -4.22
C SER A 107 -20.03 11.80 -2.73
N ASN A 108 -20.83 10.97 -2.06
CA ASN A 108 -21.11 11.04 -0.61
C ASN A 108 -20.24 10.08 0.22
N TRP A 109 -19.34 9.34 -0.42
CA TRP A 109 -18.40 8.42 0.27
C TRP A 109 -17.19 9.19 0.77
N THR A 110 -16.60 8.69 1.85
CA THR A 110 -15.34 9.23 2.36
C THR A 110 -14.20 8.78 1.44
N VAL A 111 -13.39 9.70 0.97
CA VAL A 111 -12.16 9.36 0.26
C VAL A 111 -11.13 8.95 1.30
N ASP A 112 -10.57 7.75 1.15
CA ASP A 112 -9.50 7.22 1.98
C ASP A 112 -8.16 7.58 1.34
N ASP A 113 -7.85 7.01 0.17
CA ASP A 113 -6.62 7.27 -0.54
C ASP A 113 -6.84 7.69 -2.00
N THR A 114 -5.85 8.39 -2.54
CA THR A 114 -5.81 8.78 -3.96
C THR A 114 -4.42 8.58 -4.54
N TYR A 115 -4.39 8.08 -5.79
CA TYR A 115 -3.15 7.76 -6.48
C TYR A 115 -3.15 8.28 -7.91
N ALA A 116 -1.97 8.71 -8.38
CA ALA A 116 -1.69 8.85 -9.79
C ALA A 116 -0.92 7.61 -10.26
N ILE A 117 -1.46 6.89 -11.24
CA ILE A 117 -0.85 5.67 -11.79
C ILE A 117 -0.45 5.95 -13.23
N ASN A 118 0.85 6.04 -13.48
CA ASN A 118 1.42 6.23 -14.80
C ASN A 118 1.93 4.89 -15.34
N ARG A 119 1.58 4.55 -16.57
CA ARG A 119 1.93 3.27 -17.20
C ARG A 119 2.64 3.51 -18.52
N LEU A 120 3.60 2.66 -18.82
CA LEU A 120 4.32 2.70 -20.09
C LEU A 120 3.32 2.66 -21.27
N ASN A 121 3.36 3.69 -22.12
CA ASN A 121 2.53 3.84 -23.33
C ASN A 121 1.00 3.89 -23.09
N MET A 122 0.53 4.06 -21.86
CA MET A 122 -0.91 4.06 -21.55
C MET A 122 -1.40 5.37 -20.90
N GLY A 123 -0.47 6.28 -20.59
CA GLY A 123 -0.79 7.53 -19.91
C GLY A 123 -1.16 7.35 -18.43
N ILE A 124 -1.71 8.40 -17.84
CA ILE A 124 -2.02 8.47 -16.42
C ILE A 124 -3.49 8.14 -16.17
N VAL A 125 -3.75 7.26 -15.20
CA VAL A 125 -5.05 7.01 -14.61
C VAL A 125 -4.99 7.38 -13.12
N TYR A 126 -6.05 7.99 -12.61
CA TYR A 126 -6.17 8.32 -11.19
C TYR A 126 -7.04 7.28 -10.50
N LYS A 127 -6.54 6.72 -9.40
CA LYS A 127 -7.29 5.82 -8.53
C LYS A 127 -7.78 6.63 -7.33
N ILE A 128 -9.05 6.49 -6.98
CA ILE A 128 -9.64 7.03 -5.76
C ILE A 128 -10.21 5.84 -4.98
N GLU A 129 -9.70 5.61 -3.79
CA GLU A 129 -10.26 4.67 -2.83
C GLU A 129 -11.29 5.42 -1.99
N ALA A 130 -12.50 4.90 -1.94
CA ALA A 130 -13.57 5.53 -1.20
C ALA A 130 -14.34 4.50 -0.39
N GLU A 131 -14.73 4.88 0.83
CA GLU A 131 -15.41 4.02 1.77
C GLU A 131 -16.72 4.62 2.28
N GLN A 132 -17.66 3.74 2.61
CA GLN A 132 -18.88 4.10 3.32
C GLN A 132 -19.35 2.91 4.16
N SER A 133 -19.42 3.08 5.48
CA SER A 133 -19.78 2.03 6.44
C SER A 133 -18.80 0.84 6.35
N ASN A 134 -19.24 -0.30 5.86
CA ASN A 134 -18.41 -1.51 5.70
C ASN A 134 -18.16 -1.85 4.21
N SER A 135 -18.30 -0.89 3.34
CA SER A 135 -18.09 -1.04 1.91
C SER A 135 -16.97 -0.12 1.43
N GLU A 136 -16.15 -0.63 0.55
CA GLU A 136 -15.01 0.05 -0.06
C GLU A 136 -15.10 -0.09 -1.58
N VAL A 137 -14.63 0.90 -2.32
CA VAL A 137 -14.59 0.90 -3.77
C VAL A 137 -13.35 1.59 -4.30
N ASP A 138 -12.77 0.98 -5.34
CA ASP A 138 -11.69 1.53 -6.14
C ASP A 138 -12.24 2.15 -7.43
N LEU A 139 -12.08 3.44 -7.60
CA LEU A 139 -12.51 4.17 -8.80
C LEU A 139 -11.29 4.54 -9.65
N TYR A 140 -11.29 4.14 -10.90
CA TYR A 140 -10.25 4.47 -11.87
C TYR A 140 -10.77 5.48 -12.89
N ILE A 141 -10.20 6.68 -12.90
CA ILE A 141 -10.65 7.80 -13.75
C ILE A 141 -9.48 8.27 -14.62
N HIS A 142 -9.65 8.23 -15.93
CA HIS A 142 -8.69 8.81 -16.86
C HIS A 142 -8.90 10.32 -16.97
N SER A 143 -7.81 11.08 -16.88
CA SER A 143 -7.87 12.46 -17.36
C SER A 143 -7.78 12.41 -18.89
N MET A 144 -8.89 12.73 -19.56
CA MET A 144 -8.79 12.95 -21.01
C MET A 144 -8.05 14.27 -21.22
N GLU A 145 -6.81 14.21 -21.66
CA GLU A 145 -6.15 15.39 -22.22
C GLU A 145 -6.88 15.78 -23.50
N THR A 146 -7.44 17.00 -23.51
CA THR A 146 -8.05 17.63 -24.69
C THR A 146 -7.01 18.41 -25.46
#